data_c08ff55b4c71b6f241b0f7b71fef1eff
#
_entry.id   c08ff55b4c71b6f241b0f7b71fef1eff
#
_cell.length_a   1.000
_cell.length_b   1.000
_cell.length_c   1.000
_cell.angle_alpha   90.00
_cell.angle_beta   90.00
_cell.angle_gamma   90.00
#
_symmetry.space_group_name_H-M   'P 1'
#
loop_
_entity.id
_entity.type
_entity.pdbx_description
1 polymer ?
#
loop_
_entity_poly.entity_id
_entity_poly.type
_entity_poly.pdbx_seq_one_letter_code
_entity_poly.pdbx_strand_id
1 'polypeptide(L)'
;MAIVTSKEMFEKAYNGGYAIGAFNVNNMEIIQGITEAAMEQRAPLILQVSKGARSYAKHVYLMKLIEAAVEDAEQSAGFDLPICVHLDHGDSYELCRSCIDGGFTSVMIDASGKPFEENIALTRQVVAYAHDHGVVVEAELGTLAGIEDEVNVSAEDSSYTRPEDVQEFVERTGCDSLAIAIGTSHGAFKFKPGTKPQLRFDILEDVSRRLPGFPIVLHGSSSVPQEFVDLINKYGGNMPGAVGVPEEQLRQAASMAVCKINIDSDLRLAMTACIRQHFAEHPDHFDPRQYLKPAREAIKNMVAHKLVNVLGCNGKA
;
A
#
# COMPACT_ATOMS: atom_id res chain seq x y z
N MET A 1 -18.38 14.00 3.64
CA MET A 1 -17.44 12.96 4.13
C MET A 1 -16.09 13.61 4.41
N ALA A 2 -15.44 13.37 5.50
CA ALA A 2 -14.09 13.89 5.73
C ALA A 2 -13.09 12.79 5.43
N ILE A 3 -11.91 13.14 4.89
CA ILE A 3 -10.76 12.25 4.87
C ILE A 3 -10.46 11.88 6.33
N VAL A 4 -10.36 10.57 6.62
CA VAL A 4 -10.18 10.05 7.98
C VAL A 4 -8.74 9.57 8.23
N THR A 5 -8.36 9.42 9.51
CA THR A 5 -7.13 8.71 9.87
C THR A 5 -7.33 7.19 9.74
N SER A 6 -6.25 6.42 9.71
CA SER A 6 -6.34 4.96 9.69
C SER A 6 -6.72 4.34 11.05
N LYS A 7 -6.74 5.10 12.13
CA LYS A 7 -6.90 4.57 13.51
C LYS A 7 -8.14 3.70 13.68
N GLU A 8 -9.34 4.28 13.46
CA GLU A 8 -10.59 3.51 13.60
C GLU A 8 -10.71 2.41 12.54
N MET A 9 -10.19 2.65 11.34
CA MET A 9 -10.17 1.65 10.28
C MET A 9 -9.37 0.42 10.70
N PHE A 10 -8.20 0.62 11.31
CA PHE A 10 -7.34 -0.48 11.78
C PHE A 10 -7.91 -1.19 13.00
N GLU A 11 -8.56 -0.48 13.92
CA GLU A 11 -9.26 -1.11 15.04
C GLU A 11 -10.37 -2.06 14.54
N LYS A 12 -11.17 -1.61 13.59
CA LYS A 12 -12.21 -2.44 12.95
C LYS A 12 -11.61 -3.62 12.18
N ALA A 13 -10.50 -3.39 11.46
CA ALA A 13 -9.81 -4.42 10.69
C ALA A 13 -9.23 -5.50 11.60
N TYR A 14 -8.54 -5.11 12.65
CA TYR A 14 -7.97 -6.04 13.65
C TYR A 14 -9.05 -6.93 14.26
N ASN A 15 -10.13 -6.32 14.76
CA ASN A 15 -11.22 -7.05 15.40
C ASN A 15 -12.06 -7.88 14.41
N GLY A 16 -12.08 -7.49 13.14
CA GLY A 16 -12.85 -8.14 12.08
C GLY A 16 -12.10 -9.22 11.31
N GLY A 17 -10.79 -9.37 11.51
CA GLY A 17 -9.96 -10.34 10.79
C GLY A 17 -9.86 -10.06 9.29
N TYR A 18 -9.70 -8.79 8.91
CA TYR A 18 -9.49 -8.33 7.55
C TYR A 18 -8.42 -7.24 7.49
N ALA A 19 -7.92 -6.91 6.31
CA ALA A 19 -6.98 -5.81 6.12
C ALA A 19 -7.56 -4.72 5.24
N ILE A 20 -7.07 -3.48 5.39
CA ILE A 20 -7.36 -2.36 4.52
C ILE A 20 -6.33 -2.34 3.39
N GLY A 21 -6.78 -2.21 2.15
CA GLY A 21 -5.90 -2.01 1.01
C GLY A 21 -5.33 -0.61 0.98
N ALA A 22 -4.01 -0.51 0.94
CA ALA A 22 -3.30 0.73 0.71
C ALA A 22 -2.76 0.73 -0.72
N PHE A 23 -3.37 1.57 -1.55
CA PHE A 23 -3.14 1.59 -2.98
C PHE A 23 -2.35 2.83 -3.39
N ASN A 24 -1.21 2.65 -4.07
CA ASN A 24 -0.38 3.76 -4.54
C ASN A 24 -1.05 4.51 -5.68
N VAL A 25 -1.07 5.83 -5.58
CA VAL A 25 -1.72 6.72 -6.56
C VAL A 25 -0.72 7.71 -7.14
N ASN A 26 -0.76 7.88 -8.48
CA ASN A 26 0.11 8.80 -9.19
C ASN A 26 -0.55 9.48 -10.41
N ASN A 27 -1.76 9.07 -10.78
CA ASN A 27 -2.53 9.69 -11.86
C ASN A 27 -4.05 9.53 -11.65
N MET A 28 -4.85 10.16 -12.52
CA MET A 28 -6.30 10.19 -12.43
C MET A 28 -6.93 8.79 -12.60
N GLU A 29 -6.49 8.03 -13.60
CA GLU A 29 -7.09 6.73 -13.94
C GLU A 29 -6.91 5.70 -12.83
N ILE A 30 -5.75 5.72 -12.15
CA ILE A 30 -5.47 4.86 -11.00
C ILE A 30 -6.38 5.24 -9.84
N ILE A 31 -6.49 6.54 -9.49
CA ILE A 31 -7.36 6.99 -8.39
C ILE A 31 -8.81 6.61 -8.68
N GLN A 32 -9.31 6.86 -9.89
CA GLN A 32 -10.68 6.53 -10.28
C GLN A 32 -10.95 5.02 -10.20
N GLY A 33 -10.05 4.19 -10.75
CA GLY A 33 -10.21 2.73 -10.69
C GLY A 33 -10.25 2.20 -9.27
N ILE A 34 -9.42 2.73 -8.36
CA ILE A 34 -9.40 2.35 -6.94
C ILE A 34 -10.69 2.78 -6.25
N THR A 35 -11.09 4.04 -6.39
CA THR A 35 -12.27 4.57 -5.68
C THR A 35 -13.57 3.97 -6.17
N GLU A 36 -13.72 3.74 -7.48
CA GLU A 36 -14.86 3.05 -8.07
C GLU A 36 -15.00 1.61 -7.54
N ALA A 37 -13.88 0.86 -7.45
CA ALA A 37 -13.90 -0.48 -6.87
C ALA A 37 -14.28 -0.45 -5.38
N ALA A 38 -13.75 0.50 -4.61
CA ALA A 38 -14.06 0.65 -3.19
C ALA A 38 -15.53 1.00 -2.96
N MET A 39 -16.12 1.89 -3.76
CA MET A 39 -17.55 2.20 -3.71
C MET A 39 -18.41 0.97 -4.04
N GLU A 40 -18.07 0.26 -5.10
CA GLU A 40 -18.80 -0.93 -5.55
C GLU A 40 -18.76 -2.06 -4.52
N GLN A 41 -17.60 -2.27 -3.89
CA GLN A 41 -17.40 -3.29 -2.87
C GLN A 41 -17.76 -2.84 -1.45
N ARG A 42 -18.13 -1.56 -1.25
CA ARG A 42 -18.39 -0.96 0.06
C ARG A 42 -17.22 -1.22 1.03
N ALA A 43 -16.02 -0.95 0.58
CA ALA A 43 -14.78 -1.26 1.30
C ALA A 43 -14.03 0.02 1.68
N PRO A 44 -13.56 0.16 2.94
CA PRO A 44 -12.69 1.26 3.32
C PRO A 44 -11.37 1.18 2.56
N LEU A 45 -10.72 2.33 2.32
CA LEU A 45 -9.48 2.35 1.55
C LEU A 45 -8.46 3.35 2.07
N ILE A 46 -7.19 3.10 1.76
CA ILE A 46 -6.07 4.02 1.94
C ILE A 46 -5.54 4.39 0.55
N LEU A 47 -5.60 5.69 0.21
CA LEU A 47 -4.90 6.25 -0.93
C LEU A 47 -3.50 6.66 -0.46
N GLN A 48 -2.48 5.94 -0.91
CA GLN A 48 -1.12 6.23 -0.49
C GLN A 48 -0.29 6.86 -1.60
N VAL A 49 0.58 7.77 -1.19
CA VAL A 49 1.39 8.60 -2.07
C VAL A 49 2.84 8.52 -1.64
N SER A 50 3.70 8.01 -2.52
CA SER A 50 5.15 8.00 -2.29
C SER A 50 5.79 9.37 -2.60
N LYS A 51 7.04 9.55 -2.17
CA LYS A 51 7.88 10.69 -2.55
C LYS A 51 7.99 10.80 -4.07
N GLY A 52 8.19 9.66 -4.78
CA GLY A 52 8.26 9.59 -6.23
C GLY A 52 6.97 10.06 -6.91
N ALA A 53 5.81 9.60 -6.44
CA ALA A 53 4.52 10.05 -6.94
C ALA A 53 4.31 11.57 -6.75
N ARG A 54 4.69 12.11 -5.57
CA ARG A 54 4.65 13.56 -5.31
C ARG A 54 5.57 14.36 -6.22
N SER A 55 6.75 13.84 -6.52
CA SER A 55 7.71 14.47 -7.44
C SER A 55 7.18 14.45 -8.88
N TYR A 56 6.65 13.31 -9.33
CA TYR A 56 6.11 13.13 -10.67
C TYR A 56 4.90 14.01 -10.96
N ALA A 57 3.85 13.88 -10.15
CA ALA A 57 2.56 14.54 -10.41
C ALA A 57 2.42 15.92 -9.74
N LYS A 58 3.35 16.30 -8.83
CA LYS A 58 3.29 17.44 -7.92
C LYS A 58 2.16 17.32 -6.88
N HIS A 59 2.48 17.70 -5.64
CA HIS A 59 1.58 17.62 -4.50
C HIS A 59 0.19 18.20 -4.76
N VAL A 60 0.12 19.40 -5.36
CA VAL A 60 -1.15 20.11 -5.59
C VAL A 60 -2.09 19.33 -6.51
N TYR A 61 -1.57 18.67 -7.56
CA TYR A 61 -2.42 17.88 -8.47
C TYR A 61 -2.92 16.61 -7.78
N LEU A 62 -2.04 15.89 -7.06
CA LEU A 62 -2.45 14.68 -6.34
C LEU A 62 -3.50 14.96 -5.29
N MET A 63 -3.31 15.99 -4.46
CA MET A 63 -4.31 16.34 -3.44
C MET A 63 -5.66 16.74 -4.06
N LYS A 64 -5.66 17.50 -5.18
CA LYS A 64 -6.91 17.85 -5.86
C LYS A 64 -7.58 16.65 -6.54
N LEU A 65 -6.82 15.68 -7.04
CA LEU A 65 -7.38 14.42 -7.54
C LEU A 65 -7.97 13.57 -6.40
N ILE A 66 -7.31 13.52 -5.26
CA ILE A 66 -7.81 12.83 -4.06
C ILE A 66 -9.07 13.51 -3.52
N GLU A 67 -9.06 14.85 -3.39
CA GLU A 67 -10.25 15.62 -3.00
C GLU A 67 -11.43 15.36 -3.96
N ALA A 68 -11.18 15.36 -5.26
CA ALA A 68 -12.20 15.06 -6.27
C ALA A 68 -12.74 13.62 -6.14
N ALA A 69 -11.89 12.64 -5.84
CA ALA A 69 -12.31 11.27 -5.62
C ALA A 69 -13.17 11.11 -4.35
N VAL A 70 -12.83 11.84 -3.28
CA VAL A 70 -13.64 11.89 -2.06
C VAL A 70 -15.00 12.53 -2.34
N GLU A 71 -15.03 13.64 -3.07
CA GLU A 71 -16.26 14.33 -3.45
C GLU A 71 -17.17 13.45 -4.34
N ASP A 72 -16.58 12.75 -5.33
CA ASP A 72 -17.33 11.80 -6.17
C ASP A 72 -17.91 10.65 -5.33
N ALA A 73 -17.14 10.11 -4.38
CA ALA A 73 -17.61 9.08 -3.48
C ALA A 73 -18.77 9.57 -2.59
N GLU A 74 -18.71 10.79 -2.08
CA GLU A 74 -19.81 11.41 -1.32
C GLU A 74 -21.11 11.52 -2.12
N GLN A 75 -20.99 11.87 -3.40
CA GLN A 75 -22.15 12.07 -4.27
C GLN A 75 -22.72 10.75 -4.81
N SER A 76 -21.86 9.75 -5.03
CA SER A 76 -22.18 8.56 -5.82
C SER A 76 -22.35 7.30 -5.01
N ALA A 77 -21.67 7.13 -3.87
CA ALA A 77 -21.66 5.87 -3.13
C ALA A 77 -22.99 5.57 -2.38
N GLY A 78 -23.70 6.60 -1.92
CA GLY A 78 -24.90 6.47 -1.10
C GLY A 78 -24.66 5.94 0.32
N PHE A 79 -23.42 5.93 0.77
CA PHE A 79 -22.96 5.61 2.12
C PHE A 79 -21.63 6.33 2.41
N ASP A 80 -21.23 6.37 3.68
CA ASP A 80 -19.96 6.97 4.07
C ASP A 80 -18.80 6.02 3.76
N LEU A 81 -17.97 6.37 2.75
CA LEU A 81 -16.77 5.62 2.38
C LEU A 81 -15.54 6.16 3.15
N PRO A 82 -14.99 5.43 4.13
CA PRO A 82 -13.78 5.87 4.83
C PRO A 82 -12.58 5.87 3.89
N ILE A 83 -11.98 7.04 3.67
CA ILE A 83 -10.76 7.22 2.86
C ILE A 83 -9.67 7.85 3.73
N CYS A 84 -8.53 7.18 3.86
CA CYS A 84 -7.33 7.72 4.51
C CYS A 84 -6.31 8.12 3.44
N VAL A 85 -5.66 9.28 3.63
CA VAL A 85 -4.56 9.74 2.77
C VAL A 85 -3.24 9.53 3.50
N HIS A 86 -2.36 8.71 2.93
CA HIS A 86 -1.17 8.20 3.59
C HIS A 86 0.12 8.53 2.81
N LEU A 87 1.17 8.99 3.50
CA LEU A 87 2.53 9.05 2.95
C LEU A 87 3.16 7.66 3.04
N ASP A 88 3.56 7.12 1.91
CA ASP A 88 4.26 5.85 1.77
C ASP A 88 5.78 6.06 1.77
N HIS A 89 6.52 5.34 2.62
CA HIS A 89 7.98 5.42 2.78
C HIS A 89 8.56 6.84 2.89
N GLY A 90 8.15 7.58 3.93
CA GLY A 90 8.76 8.86 4.25
C GLY A 90 10.21 8.66 4.73
N ASP A 91 11.18 9.27 4.04
CA ASP A 91 12.62 9.12 4.30
C ASP A 91 13.21 10.13 5.31
N SER A 92 12.40 11.09 5.73
CA SER A 92 12.84 12.20 6.58
C SER A 92 11.69 12.84 7.36
N TYR A 93 12.06 13.49 8.47
CA TYR A 93 11.11 14.30 9.24
C TYR A 93 10.50 15.42 8.40
N GLU A 94 11.29 16.10 7.58
CA GLU A 94 10.86 17.20 6.73
C GLU A 94 9.81 16.77 5.71
N LEU A 95 9.95 15.57 5.14
CA LEU A 95 8.97 15.01 4.21
C LEU A 95 7.67 14.68 4.93
N CYS A 96 7.72 13.98 6.06
CA CYS A 96 6.55 13.67 6.87
C CYS A 96 5.81 14.96 7.29
N ARG A 97 6.54 15.94 7.82
CA ARG A 97 5.98 17.25 8.16
C ARG A 97 5.31 17.93 6.97
N SER A 98 6.00 17.97 5.80
CA SER A 98 5.43 18.58 4.59
C SER A 98 4.14 17.88 4.13
N CYS A 99 3.99 16.57 4.35
CA CYS A 99 2.77 15.83 4.04
C CYS A 99 1.66 16.14 5.04
N ILE A 100 1.97 16.20 6.34
CA ILE A 100 1.04 16.57 7.40
C ILE A 100 0.50 17.98 7.15
N ASP A 101 1.39 18.96 6.94
CA ASP A 101 1.03 20.34 6.61
C ASP A 101 0.22 20.43 5.30
N GLY A 102 0.40 19.47 4.40
CA GLY A 102 -0.30 19.35 3.12
C GLY A 102 -1.62 18.58 3.14
N GLY A 103 -2.13 18.20 4.33
CA GLY A 103 -3.45 17.59 4.49
C GLY A 103 -3.48 16.06 4.49
N PHE A 104 -2.35 15.38 4.63
CA PHE A 104 -2.32 13.93 4.85
C PHE A 104 -2.84 13.61 6.25
N THR A 105 -3.61 12.52 6.37
CA THR A 105 -4.17 12.07 7.64
C THR A 105 -3.40 10.91 8.27
N SER A 106 -2.41 10.40 7.55
CA SER A 106 -1.50 9.34 7.97
C SER A 106 -0.15 9.52 7.29
N VAL A 107 0.95 9.26 7.98
CA VAL A 107 2.29 9.28 7.40
C VAL A 107 3.08 8.08 7.88
N MET A 108 3.91 7.51 7.00
CA MET A 108 4.94 6.56 7.38
C MET A 108 6.30 7.24 7.46
N ILE A 109 7.03 6.96 8.52
CA ILE A 109 8.47 7.23 8.60
C ILE A 109 9.24 5.91 8.49
N ASP A 110 9.99 5.77 7.41
CA ASP A 110 10.85 4.60 7.19
C ASP A 110 12.28 4.92 7.57
N ALA A 111 12.66 4.46 8.76
CA ALA A 111 14.03 4.50 9.25
C ALA A 111 14.57 3.08 9.52
N SER A 112 14.00 2.07 8.89
CA SER A 112 14.34 0.65 9.07
C SER A 112 15.78 0.32 8.71
N GLY A 113 16.37 1.06 7.77
CA GLY A 113 17.79 0.94 7.41
C GLY A 113 18.78 1.60 8.40
N LYS A 114 18.28 2.27 9.45
CA LYS A 114 19.13 2.91 10.48
C LYS A 114 19.32 1.98 11.69
N PRO A 115 20.35 2.23 12.52
CA PRO A 115 20.46 1.59 13.83
C PRO A 115 19.19 1.78 14.67
N PHE A 116 18.83 0.79 15.50
CA PHE A 116 17.61 0.75 16.29
C PHE A 116 17.32 2.05 17.07
N GLU A 117 18.34 2.58 17.76
CA GLU A 117 18.20 3.83 18.53
C GLU A 117 17.96 5.06 17.66
N GLU A 118 18.55 5.10 16.46
CA GLU A 118 18.32 6.19 15.51
C GLU A 118 16.92 6.10 14.88
N ASN A 119 16.44 4.88 14.58
CA ASN A 119 15.08 4.64 14.13
C ASN A 119 14.08 5.14 15.18
N ILE A 120 14.25 4.75 16.45
CA ILE A 120 13.40 5.22 17.56
C ILE A 120 13.43 6.76 17.66
N ALA A 121 14.60 7.37 17.61
CA ALA A 121 14.74 8.83 17.77
C ALA A 121 13.99 9.59 16.64
N LEU A 122 14.17 9.17 15.39
CA LEU A 122 13.52 9.79 14.24
C LEU A 122 12.01 9.54 14.25
N THR A 123 11.58 8.31 14.52
CA THR A 123 10.16 7.96 14.61
C THR A 123 9.46 8.78 15.70
N ARG A 124 10.04 8.91 16.89
CA ARG A 124 9.49 9.77 17.96
C ARG A 124 9.33 11.22 17.55
N GLN A 125 10.29 11.75 16.80
CA GLN A 125 10.23 13.14 16.33
C GLN A 125 9.05 13.33 15.38
N VAL A 126 8.79 12.39 14.48
CA VAL A 126 7.64 12.42 13.57
C VAL A 126 6.34 12.23 14.33
N VAL A 127 6.27 11.26 15.26
CA VAL A 127 5.09 10.99 16.08
C VAL A 127 4.67 12.23 16.87
N ALA A 128 5.62 12.90 17.52
CA ALA A 128 5.31 14.11 18.30
C ALA A 128 4.65 15.19 17.42
N TYR A 129 5.20 15.45 16.23
CA TYR A 129 4.62 16.43 15.31
C TYR A 129 3.27 15.99 14.76
N ALA A 130 3.16 14.73 14.33
CA ALA A 130 1.94 14.20 13.74
C ALA A 130 0.76 14.19 14.72
N HIS A 131 0.98 13.74 15.96
CA HIS A 131 -0.05 13.69 16.99
C HIS A 131 -0.55 15.08 17.39
N ASP A 132 0.33 16.09 17.43
CA ASP A 132 -0.05 17.49 17.65
C ASP A 132 -0.99 18.04 16.55
N HIS A 133 -0.99 17.39 15.36
CA HIS A 133 -1.84 17.75 14.21
C HIS A 133 -2.99 16.74 13.96
N GLY A 134 -3.19 15.77 14.86
CA GLY A 134 -4.24 14.76 14.72
C GLY A 134 -4.00 13.73 13.60
N VAL A 135 -2.74 13.55 13.20
CA VAL A 135 -2.29 12.62 12.15
C VAL A 135 -1.66 11.39 12.79
N VAL A 136 -1.92 10.19 12.24
CA VAL A 136 -1.35 8.94 12.73
C VAL A 136 -0.04 8.60 12.01
N VAL A 137 0.82 7.82 12.70
CA VAL A 137 2.15 7.47 12.21
C VAL A 137 2.34 5.96 12.11
N GLU A 138 2.75 5.51 10.94
CA GLU A 138 3.29 4.19 10.69
C GLU A 138 4.82 4.23 10.78
N ALA A 139 5.42 3.21 11.37
CA ALA A 139 6.88 3.02 11.40
C ALA A 139 7.25 1.63 10.87
N GLU A 140 8.54 1.33 10.73
CA GLU A 140 9.02 0.05 10.22
C GLU A 140 10.15 -0.54 11.05
N LEU A 141 10.08 -1.85 11.29
CA LEU A 141 11.15 -2.68 11.84
C LEU A 141 11.42 -3.90 10.95
N GLY A 142 12.69 -4.19 10.78
CA GLY A 142 13.19 -5.09 9.74
C GLY A 142 13.32 -4.33 8.43
N THR A 143 14.09 -4.87 7.49
CA THR A 143 14.39 -4.19 6.22
C THR A 143 14.00 -5.09 5.06
N LEU A 144 13.06 -4.63 4.24
CA LEU A 144 12.61 -5.40 3.07
C LEU A 144 13.59 -5.24 1.91
N ALA A 145 13.89 -6.35 1.24
CA ALA A 145 14.63 -6.33 -0.03
C ALA A 145 13.76 -5.80 -1.18
N GLY A 146 14.41 -5.42 -2.27
CA GLY A 146 13.76 -5.07 -3.54
C GLY A 146 13.84 -3.59 -3.89
N ILE A 147 13.19 -3.23 -5.00
CA ILE A 147 13.19 -1.87 -5.54
C ILE A 147 11.74 -1.40 -5.67
N GLU A 148 11.42 -0.29 -5.00
CA GLU A 148 10.14 0.40 -5.11
C GLU A 148 10.38 1.91 -4.95
N ASP A 149 10.06 2.66 -6.00
CA ASP A 149 10.37 4.09 -6.11
C ASP A 149 11.82 4.44 -5.70
N GLU A 150 12.03 5.13 -4.58
CA GLU A 150 13.37 5.48 -4.07
C GLU A 150 13.99 4.39 -3.16
N VAL A 151 13.19 3.40 -2.72
CA VAL A 151 13.68 2.30 -1.89
C VAL A 151 14.40 1.29 -2.77
N ASN A 152 15.67 1.03 -2.46
CA ASN A 152 16.48 0.05 -3.16
C ASN A 152 17.37 -0.68 -2.15
N VAL A 153 16.95 -1.88 -1.77
CA VAL A 153 17.64 -2.72 -0.77
C VAL A 153 18.02 -4.06 -1.39
N SER A 154 19.30 -4.41 -1.28
CA SER A 154 19.76 -5.73 -1.73
C SER A 154 19.22 -6.84 -0.84
N ALA A 155 19.19 -8.08 -1.35
CA ALA A 155 18.80 -9.24 -0.55
C ALA A 155 19.77 -9.49 0.64
N GLU A 156 21.01 -9.06 0.51
CA GLU A 156 22.05 -9.21 1.55
C GLU A 156 21.86 -8.19 2.69
N ASP A 157 21.31 -7.01 2.39
CA ASP A 157 21.03 -5.95 3.36
C ASP A 157 19.63 -6.04 3.99
N SER A 158 18.80 -6.99 3.53
CA SER A 158 17.48 -7.22 4.09
C SER A 158 17.52 -8.03 5.39
N SER A 159 16.60 -7.74 6.29
CA SER A 159 16.50 -8.45 7.56
C SER A 159 15.06 -8.66 7.99
N TYR A 160 14.75 -9.84 8.51
CA TYR A 160 13.46 -10.07 9.16
C TYR A 160 13.30 -9.23 10.42
N THR A 161 12.07 -8.85 10.72
CA THR A 161 11.75 -8.24 12.01
C THR A 161 12.05 -9.21 13.15
N ARG A 162 12.69 -8.70 14.18
CA ARG A 162 12.94 -9.44 15.44
C ARG A 162 11.78 -9.19 16.39
N PRO A 163 10.96 -10.21 16.70
CA PRO A 163 9.78 -10.03 17.54
C PRO A 163 10.08 -9.47 18.93
N GLU A 164 11.25 -9.75 19.46
CA GLU A 164 11.70 -9.25 20.77
C GLU A 164 11.88 -7.72 20.83
N ASP A 165 12.12 -7.07 19.69
CA ASP A 165 12.39 -5.64 19.62
C ASP A 165 11.07 -4.82 19.47
N VAL A 166 9.96 -5.43 19.01
CA VAL A 166 8.76 -4.70 18.62
C VAL A 166 8.06 -3.99 19.77
N GLN A 167 8.02 -4.62 20.95
CA GLN A 167 7.36 -4.03 22.12
C GLN A 167 8.10 -2.77 22.58
N GLU A 168 9.41 -2.88 22.76
CA GLU A 168 10.26 -1.74 23.15
C GLU A 168 10.13 -0.60 22.13
N PHE A 169 10.18 -0.94 20.84
CA PHE A 169 10.07 0.05 19.78
C PHE A 169 8.74 0.83 19.83
N VAL A 170 7.61 0.13 19.91
CA VAL A 170 6.28 0.76 19.95
C VAL A 170 6.12 1.60 21.23
N GLU A 171 6.53 1.08 22.38
CA GLU A 171 6.45 1.82 23.67
C GLU A 171 7.30 3.09 23.67
N ARG A 172 8.49 3.03 23.07
CA ARG A 172 9.44 4.16 23.03
C ARG A 172 9.13 5.18 21.94
N THR A 173 8.51 4.77 20.84
CA THR A 173 8.19 5.67 19.72
C THR A 173 6.79 6.25 19.82
N GLY A 174 5.81 5.49 20.31
CA GLY A 174 4.41 5.85 20.31
C GLY A 174 3.77 5.85 18.92
N CYS A 175 4.32 5.11 17.95
CA CYS A 175 3.72 4.96 16.61
C CYS A 175 2.36 4.25 16.68
N ASP A 176 1.49 4.49 15.70
CA ASP A 176 0.10 3.99 15.68
C ASP A 176 -0.04 2.65 14.93
N SER A 177 0.92 2.30 14.09
CA SER A 177 1.01 1.01 13.38
C SER A 177 2.47 0.69 13.05
N LEU A 178 2.75 -0.59 12.81
CA LEU A 178 4.11 -1.06 12.56
C LEU A 178 4.17 -1.96 11.33
N ALA A 179 4.95 -1.56 10.34
CA ALA A 179 5.36 -2.40 9.24
C ALA A 179 6.44 -3.39 9.70
N ILE A 180 6.27 -4.66 9.32
CA ILE A 180 7.19 -5.73 9.66
C ILE A 180 7.67 -6.51 8.44
N ALA A 181 8.92 -6.94 8.46
CA ALA A 181 9.53 -7.78 7.44
C ALA A 181 9.37 -9.25 7.79
N ILE A 182 8.48 -9.94 7.07
CA ILE A 182 8.20 -11.37 7.24
C ILE A 182 8.41 -12.19 5.96
N GLY A 183 9.21 -11.67 5.02
CA GLY A 183 9.54 -12.36 3.77
C GLY A 183 8.80 -11.80 2.54
N THR A 184 8.17 -10.64 2.65
CA THR A 184 7.74 -9.84 1.49
C THR A 184 8.94 -9.11 0.88
N SER A 185 8.78 -8.58 -0.34
CA SER A 185 9.83 -7.85 -1.06
C SER A 185 9.21 -6.82 -1.99
N HIS A 186 9.88 -5.70 -2.21
CA HIS A 186 9.43 -4.61 -3.08
C HIS A 186 9.53 -4.97 -4.57
N GLY A 187 8.74 -4.29 -5.42
CA GLY A 187 8.77 -4.43 -6.87
C GLY A 187 8.03 -5.67 -7.41
N ALA A 188 8.17 -5.94 -8.72
CA ALA A 188 7.52 -7.06 -9.42
C ALA A 188 8.40 -8.33 -9.52
N PHE A 189 9.70 -8.20 -9.28
CA PHE A 189 10.68 -9.29 -9.31
C PHE A 189 11.11 -9.68 -7.91
N LYS A 190 10.12 -10.00 -7.07
CA LYS A 190 10.31 -10.21 -5.62
C LYS A 190 11.12 -11.46 -5.30
N PHE A 191 10.98 -12.50 -6.11
CA PHE A 191 11.52 -13.83 -5.84
C PHE A 191 12.20 -14.42 -7.08
N LYS A 192 13.14 -15.34 -6.85
CA LYS A 192 13.76 -16.07 -7.96
C LYS A 192 12.70 -16.89 -8.70
N PRO A 193 12.74 -16.94 -10.06
CA PRO A 193 11.83 -17.77 -10.84
C PRO A 193 11.82 -19.23 -10.35
N GLY A 194 10.61 -19.79 -10.20
CA GLY A 194 10.45 -21.18 -9.72
C GLY A 194 10.48 -21.36 -8.20
N THR A 195 10.72 -20.29 -7.41
CA THR A 195 10.54 -20.34 -5.96
C THR A 195 9.07 -20.19 -5.59
N LYS A 196 8.64 -20.86 -4.52
CA LYS A 196 7.35 -20.61 -3.87
C LYS A 196 7.60 -19.71 -2.66
N PRO A 197 7.26 -18.41 -2.73
CA PRO A 197 7.42 -17.51 -1.60
C PRO A 197 6.63 -18.03 -0.39
N GLN A 198 7.23 -17.91 0.78
CA GLN A 198 6.59 -18.33 2.02
C GLN A 198 6.80 -17.25 3.08
N LEU A 199 5.71 -16.67 3.57
CA LEU A 199 5.75 -15.70 4.64
C LEU A 199 6.09 -16.38 5.97
N ARG A 200 6.84 -15.71 6.80
CA ARG A 200 7.22 -16.12 8.15
C ARG A 200 6.08 -15.82 9.14
N PHE A 201 5.03 -16.65 9.09
CA PHE A 201 3.90 -16.52 9.99
C PHE A 201 4.28 -16.71 11.46
N ASP A 202 5.34 -17.46 11.75
CA ASP A 202 5.89 -17.59 13.09
C ASP A 202 6.33 -16.23 13.68
N ILE A 203 6.91 -15.33 12.84
CA ILE A 203 7.23 -13.97 13.26
C ILE A 203 5.95 -13.17 13.52
N LEU A 204 4.97 -13.22 12.59
CA LEU A 204 3.70 -12.51 12.74
C LEU A 204 2.95 -12.96 14.00
N GLU A 205 2.92 -14.26 14.31
CA GLU A 205 2.30 -14.80 15.50
C GLU A 205 2.99 -14.31 16.79
N ASP A 206 4.34 -14.29 16.81
CA ASP A 206 5.08 -13.81 17.97
C ASP A 206 4.90 -12.30 18.18
N VAL A 207 4.94 -11.50 17.10
CA VAL A 207 4.65 -10.05 17.14
C VAL A 207 3.23 -9.81 17.66
N SER A 208 2.21 -10.51 17.12
CA SER A 208 0.81 -10.35 17.54
C SER A 208 0.60 -10.70 19.02
N ARG A 209 1.32 -11.68 19.53
CA ARG A 209 1.26 -12.05 20.96
C ARG A 209 1.89 -11.01 21.86
N ARG A 210 2.96 -10.33 21.41
CA ARG A 210 3.66 -9.28 22.17
C ARG A 210 2.92 -7.95 22.15
N LEU A 211 2.23 -7.67 21.04
CA LEU A 211 1.48 -6.45 20.79
C LEU A 211 -0.01 -6.75 20.54
N PRO A 212 -0.75 -7.28 21.52
CA PRO A 212 -2.15 -7.61 21.30
C PRO A 212 -2.99 -6.35 21.01
N GLY A 213 -3.77 -6.39 19.94
CA GLY A 213 -4.60 -5.24 19.50
C GLY A 213 -3.86 -4.18 18.70
N PHE A 214 -2.55 -4.32 18.50
CA PHE A 214 -1.76 -3.35 17.77
C PHE A 214 -1.75 -3.64 16.26
N PRO A 215 -2.00 -2.64 15.39
CA PRO A 215 -2.09 -2.84 13.95
C PRO A 215 -0.73 -3.14 13.32
N ILE A 216 -0.64 -4.24 12.60
CA ILE A 216 0.53 -4.63 11.80
C ILE A 216 0.30 -4.33 10.33
N VAL A 217 1.36 -3.96 9.63
CA VAL A 217 1.35 -3.58 8.21
C VAL A 217 2.31 -4.48 7.43
N LEU A 218 1.93 -4.82 6.19
CA LEU A 218 2.79 -5.51 5.24
C LEU A 218 3.07 -4.65 4.02
N HIS A 219 4.35 -4.31 3.83
CA HIS A 219 4.91 -3.73 2.61
C HIS A 219 5.40 -4.82 1.65
N GLY A 220 5.71 -4.43 0.41
CA GLY A 220 6.21 -5.36 -0.59
C GLY A 220 5.24 -6.51 -0.92
N SER A 221 3.95 -6.32 -0.79
CA SER A 221 2.93 -7.37 -0.75
C SER A 221 2.11 -7.53 -2.03
N SER A 222 2.44 -6.84 -3.12
CA SER A 222 1.79 -7.06 -4.42
C SER A 222 1.92 -8.53 -4.85
N SER A 223 0.85 -9.12 -5.36
CA SER A 223 0.81 -10.54 -5.77
C SER A 223 1.37 -10.79 -7.16
N VAL A 224 1.58 -9.71 -7.94
CA VAL A 224 2.07 -9.79 -9.34
C VAL A 224 1.21 -10.76 -10.17
N PRO A 225 -0.07 -10.42 -10.45
CA PRO A 225 -0.99 -11.32 -11.14
C PRO A 225 -0.41 -11.75 -12.50
N GLN A 226 -0.25 -13.06 -12.71
CA GLN A 226 0.44 -13.60 -13.87
C GLN A 226 -0.28 -13.29 -15.18
N GLU A 227 -1.61 -13.13 -15.16
CA GLU A 227 -2.38 -12.71 -16.32
C GLU A 227 -1.89 -11.38 -16.92
N PHE A 228 -1.54 -10.40 -16.09
CA PHE A 228 -1.00 -9.12 -16.57
C PHE A 228 0.44 -9.24 -17.05
N VAL A 229 1.26 -10.05 -16.36
CA VAL A 229 2.63 -10.36 -16.80
C VAL A 229 2.64 -11.02 -18.18
N ASP A 230 1.76 -12.00 -18.38
CA ASP A 230 1.62 -12.72 -19.65
C ASP A 230 1.14 -11.79 -20.79
N LEU A 231 0.16 -10.92 -20.50
CA LEU A 231 -0.30 -9.90 -21.46
C LEU A 231 0.81 -8.90 -21.80
N ILE A 232 1.56 -8.40 -20.83
CA ILE A 232 2.69 -7.50 -21.07
C ILE A 232 3.72 -8.18 -21.97
N ASN A 233 4.11 -9.42 -21.66
CA ASN A 233 5.09 -10.17 -22.45
C ASN A 233 4.56 -10.48 -23.86
N LYS A 234 3.29 -10.86 -24.00
CA LYS A 234 2.64 -11.13 -25.27
C LYS A 234 2.64 -9.91 -26.21
N TYR A 235 2.45 -8.72 -25.65
CA TYR A 235 2.32 -7.48 -26.41
C TYR A 235 3.60 -6.60 -26.35
N GLY A 236 4.76 -7.25 -26.44
CA GLY A 236 6.06 -6.59 -26.65
C GLY A 236 6.73 -6.06 -25.39
N GLY A 237 6.30 -6.49 -24.22
CA GLY A 237 7.01 -6.28 -22.97
C GLY A 237 8.10 -7.34 -22.74
N ASN A 238 8.83 -7.16 -21.63
CA ASN A 238 9.87 -8.11 -21.23
C ASN A 238 9.92 -8.20 -19.69
N MET A 239 9.06 -9.05 -19.12
CA MET A 239 8.99 -9.30 -17.69
C MET A 239 9.14 -10.81 -17.38
N PRO A 240 10.27 -11.43 -17.73
CA PRO A 240 10.47 -12.84 -17.46
C PRO A 240 10.66 -13.09 -15.96
N GLY A 241 9.88 -14.02 -15.41
CA GLY A 241 10.04 -14.47 -14.03
C GLY A 241 9.57 -13.47 -12.96
N ALA A 242 8.73 -12.49 -13.32
CA ALA A 242 8.06 -11.65 -12.34
C ALA A 242 7.12 -12.50 -11.48
N VAL A 243 7.33 -12.51 -10.15
CA VAL A 243 6.58 -13.31 -9.17
C VAL A 243 6.38 -12.48 -7.91
N GLY A 244 5.15 -12.48 -7.41
CA GLY A 244 4.76 -11.77 -6.19
C GLY A 244 4.43 -12.70 -5.02
N VAL A 245 3.80 -12.14 -3.99
CA VAL A 245 3.37 -12.88 -2.80
C VAL A 245 2.06 -13.63 -3.13
N PRO A 246 1.93 -14.93 -2.78
CA PRO A 246 0.69 -15.67 -2.98
C PRO A 246 -0.49 -15.03 -2.24
N GLU A 247 -1.62 -14.87 -2.91
CA GLU A 247 -2.80 -14.18 -2.36
C GLU A 247 -3.40 -14.91 -1.15
N GLU A 248 -3.34 -16.24 -1.12
CA GLU A 248 -3.78 -17.03 0.02
C GLU A 248 -2.97 -16.73 1.30
N GLN A 249 -1.68 -16.43 1.17
CA GLN A 249 -0.85 -16.05 2.31
C GLN A 249 -1.17 -14.63 2.78
N LEU A 250 -1.45 -13.72 1.86
CA LEU A 250 -1.91 -12.36 2.21
C LEU A 250 -3.27 -12.42 2.92
N ARG A 251 -4.19 -13.26 2.43
CA ARG A 251 -5.50 -13.47 3.08
C ARG A 251 -5.36 -14.07 4.48
N GLN A 252 -4.43 -15.01 4.65
CA GLN A 252 -4.10 -15.56 5.96
C GLN A 252 -3.56 -14.47 6.89
N ALA A 253 -2.60 -13.67 6.45
CA ALA A 253 -2.04 -12.57 7.23
C ALA A 253 -3.12 -11.54 7.63
N ALA A 254 -4.02 -11.18 6.71
CA ALA A 254 -5.16 -10.28 6.97
C ALA A 254 -6.16 -10.85 7.99
N SER A 255 -6.24 -12.17 8.16
CA SER A 255 -7.07 -12.81 9.20
C SER A 255 -6.42 -12.83 10.58
N MET A 256 -5.21 -12.32 10.72
CA MET A 256 -4.43 -12.23 11.97
C MET A 256 -4.36 -10.77 12.45
N ALA A 257 -3.17 -10.24 12.70
CA ALA A 257 -2.95 -8.86 13.16
C ALA A 257 -2.65 -7.85 12.03
N VAL A 258 -2.61 -8.30 10.78
CA VAL A 258 -2.31 -7.42 9.63
C VAL A 258 -3.54 -6.60 9.28
N CYS A 259 -3.45 -5.29 9.51
CA CYS A 259 -4.53 -4.33 9.27
C CYS A 259 -4.39 -3.54 7.97
N LYS A 260 -3.18 -3.50 7.39
CA LYS A 260 -2.88 -2.80 6.13
C LYS A 260 -1.99 -3.66 5.25
N ILE A 261 -2.31 -3.71 3.95
CA ILE A 261 -1.50 -4.37 2.93
C ILE A 261 -1.27 -3.39 1.78
N ASN A 262 0.02 -3.14 1.47
CA ASN A 262 0.41 -2.25 0.39
C ASN A 262 0.31 -2.93 -0.97
N ILE A 263 -0.32 -2.25 -1.93
CA ILE A 263 -0.53 -2.72 -3.30
C ILE A 263 -0.17 -1.60 -4.28
N ASP A 264 0.94 -1.76 -5.00
CA ASP A 264 1.40 -0.84 -6.03
C ASP A 264 1.67 -1.56 -7.36
N SER A 265 2.59 -2.53 -7.38
CA SER A 265 2.99 -3.22 -8.61
C SER A 265 1.80 -3.80 -9.37
N ASP A 266 0.78 -4.29 -8.68
CA ASP A 266 -0.42 -4.88 -9.32
C ASP A 266 -1.23 -3.83 -10.10
N LEU A 267 -1.31 -2.58 -9.60
CA LEU A 267 -1.94 -1.45 -10.29
C LEU A 267 -1.19 -1.09 -11.58
N ARG A 268 0.13 -1.00 -11.46
CA ARG A 268 1.04 -0.69 -12.59
C ARG A 268 0.95 -1.76 -13.67
N LEU A 269 0.91 -3.04 -13.28
CA LEU A 269 0.78 -4.16 -14.20
C LEU A 269 -0.56 -4.18 -14.92
N ALA A 270 -1.67 -4.00 -14.22
CA ALA A 270 -3.02 -3.95 -14.80
C ALA A 270 -3.12 -2.85 -15.86
N MET A 271 -2.66 -1.64 -15.53
CA MET A 271 -2.67 -0.50 -16.44
C MET A 271 -1.78 -0.75 -17.68
N THR A 272 -0.53 -1.19 -17.45
CA THR A 272 0.45 -1.40 -18.53
C THR A 272 0.03 -2.52 -19.47
N ALA A 273 -0.48 -3.63 -18.93
CA ALA A 273 -0.95 -4.76 -19.73
C ALA A 273 -2.08 -4.36 -20.68
N CYS A 274 -3.07 -3.65 -20.15
CA CYS A 274 -4.23 -3.19 -20.90
C CYS A 274 -3.84 -2.19 -22.01
N ILE A 275 -2.98 -1.23 -21.71
CA ILE A 275 -2.51 -0.23 -22.70
C ILE A 275 -1.71 -0.90 -23.81
N ARG A 276 -0.80 -1.85 -23.48
CA ARG A 276 -0.03 -2.58 -24.49
C ARG A 276 -0.93 -3.42 -25.39
N GLN A 277 -1.88 -4.14 -24.83
CA GLN A 277 -2.87 -4.92 -25.58
C GLN A 277 -3.64 -4.00 -26.52
N HIS A 278 -4.15 -2.88 -26.00
CA HIS A 278 -4.95 -1.93 -26.77
C HIS A 278 -4.20 -1.41 -28.01
N PHE A 279 -2.96 -0.96 -27.85
CA PHE A 279 -2.16 -0.48 -28.98
C PHE A 279 -1.80 -1.55 -30.00
N ALA A 280 -1.65 -2.79 -29.58
CA ALA A 280 -1.40 -3.90 -30.50
C ALA A 280 -2.65 -4.30 -31.29
N GLU A 281 -3.83 -4.25 -30.68
CA GLU A 281 -5.10 -4.64 -31.30
C GLU A 281 -5.76 -3.50 -32.09
N HIS A 282 -5.44 -2.25 -31.73
CA HIS A 282 -5.98 -1.03 -32.33
C HIS A 282 -4.87 -0.04 -32.67
N PRO A 283 -4.02 -0.34 -33.66
CA PRO A 283 -2.81 0.47 -33.94
C PRO A 283 -3.11 1.89 -34.49
N ASP A 284 -4.34 2.15 -34.91
CA ASP A 284 -4.83 3.45 -35.38
C ASP A 284 -5.43 4.32 -34.27
N HIS A 285 -5.59 3.79 -33.06
CA HIS A 285 -6.13 4.54 -31.93
C HIS A 285 -5.05 5.44 -31.31
N PHE A 286 -5.34 6.75 -31.22
CA PHE A 286 -4.43 7.75 -30.67
C PHE A 286 -5.11 8.70 -29.64
N ASP A 287 -6.42 8.60 -29.43
CA ASP A 287 -7.12 9.35 -28.39
C ASP A 287 -6.86 8.69 -27.02
N PRO A 288 -6.30 9.42 -26.04
CA PRO A 288 -6.04 8.87 -24.69
C PRO A 288 -7.25 8.19 -24.05
N ARG A 289 -8.45 8.68 -24.28
CA ARG A 289 -9.68 8.10 -23.75
C ARG A 289 -9.92 6.67 -24.22
N GLN A 290 -9.45 6.31 -25.40
CA GLN A 290 -9.63 4.99 -25.99
C GLN A 290 -8.79 3.92 -25.29
N TYR A 291 -7.57 4.24 -24.86
CA TYR A 291 -6.68 3.28 -24.21
C TYR A 291 -6.58 3.45 -22.69
N LEU A 292 -6.89 4.63 -22.15
CA LEU A 292 -6.91 4.83 -20.69
C LEU A 292 -8.22 4.36 -20.04
N LYS A 293 -9.36 4.48 -20.74
CA LYS A 293 -10.64 3.97 -20.21
C LYS A 293 -10.61 2.46 -19.92
N PRO A 294 -10.24 1.57 -20.86
CA PRO A 294 -10.09 0.15 -20.54
C PRO A 294 -9.00 -0.14 -19.50
N ALA A 295 -7.93 0.66 -19.45
CA ALA A 295 -6.90 0.52 -18.41
C ALA A 295 -7.45 0.83 -17.02
N ARG A 296 -8.28 1.88 -16.87
CA ARG A 296 -8.99 2.19 -15.62
C ARG A 296 -9.92 1.05 -15.20
N GLU A 297 -10.66 0.46 -16.13
CA GLU A 297 -11.54 -0.68 -15.86
C GLU A 297 -10.74 -1.91 -15.40
N ALA A 298 -9.58 -2.17 -15.98
CA ALA A 298 -8.69 -3.24 -15.55
C ALA A 298 -8.20 -3.03 -14.11
N ILE A 299 -7.83 -1.79 -13.75
CA ILE A 299 -7.47 -1.42 -12.37
C ILE A 299 -8.65 -1.65 -11.43
N LYS A 300 -9.83 -1.15 -11.77
CA LYS A 300 -11.05 -1.32 -10.97
C LYS A 300 -11.33 -2.79 -10.68
N ASN A 301 -11.31 -3.64 -11.69
CA ASN A 301 -11.58 -5.08 -11.56
C ASN A 301 -10.52 -5.78 -10.70
N MET A 302 -9.24 -5.44 -10.88
CA MET A 302 -8.16 -5.97 -10.06
C MET A 302 -8.30 -5.54 -8.60
N VAL A 303 -8.59 -4.25 -8.34
CA VAL A 303 -8.80 -3.75 -6.98
C VAL A 303 -10.02 -4.41 -6.32
N ALA A 304 -11.14 -4.54 -7.04
CA ALA A 304 -12.33 -5.23 -6.54
C ALA A 304 -12.01 -6.68 -6.14
N HIS A 305 -11.23 -7.41 -6.97
CA HIS A 305 -10.73 -8.73 -6.62
C HIS A 305 -9.92 -8.73 -5.31
N LYS A 306 -9.01 -7.76 -5.14
CA LYS A 306 -8.21 -7.65 -3.91
C LYS A 306 -9.06 -7.39 -2.68
N LEU A 307 -10.01 -6.45 -2.77
CA LEU A 307 -10.89 -6.09 -1.65
C LEU A 307 -11.70 -7.29 -1.14
N VAL A 308 -12.15 -8.15 -2.05
CA VAL A 308 -12.97 -9.32 -1.72
C VAL A 308 -12.13 -10.52 -1.32
N ASN A 309 -11.19 -10.94 -2.17
CA ASN A 309 -10.55 -12.26 -2.06
C ASN A 309 -9.26 -12.24 -1.24
N VAL A 310 -8.55 -11.11 -1.19
CA VAL A 310 -7.26 -11.00 -0.51
C VAL A 310 -7.41 -10.28 0.83
N LEU A 311 -8.02 -9.12 0.82
CA LEU A 311 -8.15 -8.26 2.00
C LEU A 311 -9.34 -8.64 2.87
N GLY A 312 -10.44 -9.10 2.26
CA GLY A 312 -11.67 -9.48 2.96
C GLY A 312 -12.41 -8.30 3.59
N CYS A 313 -12.20 -7.08 3.04
CA CYS A 313 -12.77 -5.84 3.57
C CYS A 313 -14.03 -5.36 2.83
N ASN A 314 -14.56 -6.14 1.89
CA ASN A 314 -15.83 -5.83 1.22
C ASN A 314 -16.99 -5.78 2.23
N GLY A 315 -17.86 -4.77 2.10
CA GLY A 315 -18.96 -4.53 3.03
C GLY A 315 -18.53 -4.03 4.41
N LYS A 316 -17.32 -3.48 4.55
CA LYS A 316 -16.76 -3.01 5.83
C LYS A 316 -16.61 -1.46 5.92
N ALA A 317 -17.05 -0.73 4.89
CA ALA A 317 -17.13 0.72 4.93
C ALA A 317 -18.24 1.22 5.86
#